data_75672970928af2a2d3f1452fe306bf20
#
_entry.id   75672970928af2a2d3f1452fe306bf20
#
_cell.length_a   1.000
_cell.length_b   1.000
_cell.length_c   1.000
_cell.angle_alpha   90.00
_cell.angle_beta   90.00
_cell.angle_gamma   90.00
#
_symmetry.space_group_name_H-M   'P 1'
#
loop_
_entity.id
_entity.type
_entity.pdbx_description
1 polymer ?
#
loop_
_entity_poly.entity_id
_entity_poly.type
_entity_poly.pdbx_seq_one_letter_code
_entity_poly.pdbx_strand_id
1 'polypeptide(L)'
;MRQLNRLLFNKTSIISLLVLLPVHLYLAKISGIFAFENGSATIWPSSGLLLAAMIVFGSKVWLPVFISDWIAGETLYYQSLPISFSIAAIDTVEVIFVSLAILYIVKSSYPFSRISATLKYLLLLLPITVCTSGLAIATLCLFGISSWDSFWPDYRGWLCSIITGEVVITPFVLCLGHSIRHRQWRLPAAQLMELVLVTGVLVVIGLVAFAGSEPVEYVLILPLIWAAIRFGPRESSFLAWLMSAIAIYHTLQGYGSFAQTEVTLAAVLLQSFVVSLTVATLILSAAIKENRRANDNLKRVNEELEGRVEARTAELSDTLKKLTKAQAHLIQQEKMSGLGQMVAGVAHEINNPVNFIHGNLQYIDGYTRDLISFLALYEKHYPNPNPEILERSEDLDIDFIKVDLAKTFASMKVGTDRIRAIVLSLRNFSRMDEADWKAVDIHEGIESTLMILRHRLKAQHDRPEIAIVRDFGELPLVECYAGQLNQVFMNILVNSIDALETELTKHSNAEKTPQITLRTETRPESVIISIADNGTGISTAVKNRIFDPFFTTKPVGKGTGMGMAISYQLITERHHGKIECFSDEGVGTEFVIEIPKRLSDEALSDQFG
;
A
#
# COMPACT_ATOMS: atom_id res chain seq x y z
N MET A 1 -63.11 -2.52 -0.34
CA MET A 1 -63.36 -3.12 -1.69
C MET A 1 -62.28 -2.73 -2.73
N ARG A 2 -61.87 -1.45 -2.95
CA ARG A 2 -60.85 -1.11 -3.98
C ARG A 2 -59.43 -1.70 -3.69
N GLN A 3 -59.03 -1.82 -2.43
CA GLN A 3 -57.77 -2.47 -2.09
C GLN A 3 -57.80 -3.99 -2.23
N LEU A 4 -58.92 -4.62 -1.91
CA LEU A 4 -59.13 -6.05 -2.08
C LEU A 4 -59.12 -6.44 -3.58
N ASN A 5 -59.79 -5.64 -4.43
CA ASN A 5 -59.79 -5.84 -5.90
C ASN A 5 -58.36 -5.65 -6.51
N ARG A 6 -57.50 -4.78 -5.98
CA ARG A 6 -56.13 -4.64 -6.43
C ARG A 6 -55.20 -5.80 -5.99
N LEU A 7 -55.52 -6.46 -4.87
CA LEU A 7 -54.82 -7.67 -4.42
C LEU A 7 -55.27 -8.92 -5.21
N LEU A 8 -56.52 -9.01 -5.59
CA LEU A 8 -57.10 -10.17 -6.24
C LEU A 8 -56.85 -10.23 -7.76
N PHE A 9 -56.75 -9.11 -8.45
CA PHE A 9 -56.64 -9.01 -9.92
C PHE A 9 -55.42 -8.19 -10.40
N ASN A 10 -54.28 -8.44 -9.79
CA ASN A 10 -53.02 -7.89 -10.28
C ASN A 10 -52.53 -8.68 -11.50
N LYS A 11 -51.89 -8.05 -12.50
CA LYS A 11 -51.29 -8.75 -13.66
C LYS A 11 -50.46 -9.97 -13.26
N THR A 12 -49.74 -9.88 -12.13
CA THR A 12 -48.93 -11.00 -11.58
C THR A 12 -49.84 -12.18 -11.20
N SER A 13 -50.99 -11.94 -10.54
CA SER A 13 -51.92 -13.03 -10.13
C SER A 13 -52.54 -13.71 -11.33
N ILE A 14 -52.94 -12.97 -12.37
CA ILE A 14 -53.53 -13.54 -13.59
C ILE A 14 -52.49 -14.37 -14.35
N ILE A 15 -51.29 -13.85 -14.55
CA ILE A 15 -50.21 -14.59 -15.23
C ILE A 15 -49.82 -15.83 -14.43
N SER A 16 -49.75 -15.71 -13.09
CA SER A 16 -49.46 -16.86 -12.22
C SER A 16 -50.54 -17.93 -12.33
N LEU A 17 -51.82 -17.58 -12.37
CA LEU A 17 -52.88 -18.55 -12.53
C LEU A 17 -52.81 -19.28 -13.88
N LEU A 18 -52.58 -18.53 -14.97
CA LEU A 18 -52.43 -19.10 -16.32
C LEU A 18 -51.28 -20.10 -16.45
N VAL A 19 -50.21 -19.92 -15.65
CA VAL A 19 -49.06 -20.82 -15.66
C VAL A 19 -49.20 -21.93 -14.61
N LEU A 20 -49.62 -21.59 -13.38
CA LEU A 20 -49.70 -22.55 -12.28
C LEU A 20 -50.78 -23.58 -12.49
N LEU A 21 -51.98 -23.20 -12.97
CA LEU A 21 -53.09 -24.13 -13.13
C LEU A 21 -52.77 -25.31 -14.05
N PRO A 22 -52.29 -25.12 -15.30
CA PRO A 22 -51.99 -26.27 -16.16
C PRO A 22 -50.82 -27.11 -15.64
N VAL A 23 -49.79 -26.48 -15.07
CA VAL A 23 -48.65 -27.20 -14.51
C VAL A 23 -49.06 -27.98 -13.25
N HIS A 24 -49.87 -27.38 -12.38
CA HIS A 24 -50.40 -28.05 -11.20
C HIS A 24 -51.28 -29.26 -11.59
N LEU A 25 -52.25 -29.09 -12.50
CA LEU A 25 -53.10 -30.18 -12.96
C LEU A 25 -52.29 -31.33 -13.58
N TYR A 26 -51.23 -30.98 -14.33
CA TYR A 26 -50.34 -31.98 -14.90
C TYR A 26 -49.57 -32.74 -13.82
N LEU A 27 -48.98 -32.03 -12.83
CA LEU A 27 -48.27 -32.67 -11.72
C LEU A 27 -49.21 -33.47 -10.82
N ALA A 28 -50.39 -32.97 -10.53
CA ALA A 28 -51.41 -33.68 -9.76
C ALA A 28 -51.82 -34.98 -10.47
N LYS A 29 -52.05 -34.96 -11.78
CA LYS A 29 -52.31 -36.17 -12.57
C LYS A 29 -51.14 -37.15 -12.52
N ILE A 30 -49.91 -36.66 -12.60
CA ILE A 30 -48.70 -37.50 -12.46
C ILE A 30 -48.66 -38.14 -11.07
N SER A 31 -48.99 -37.40 -9.99
CA SER A 31 -49.04 -37.95 -8.63
C SER A 31 -49.98 -39.15 -8.52
N GLY A 32 -51.16 -39.12 -9.22
CA GLY A 32 -52.05 -40.21 -9.27
C GLY A 32 -51.50 -41.42 -10.04
N ILE A 33 -50.70 -41.21 -11.09
CA ILE A 33 -50.01 -42.29 -11.82
C ILE A 33 -48.91 -42.92 -10.95
N PHE A 34 -48.26 -42.13 -10.13
CA PHE A 34 -47.22 -42.56 -9.19
C PHE A 34 -47.76 -42.84 -7.78
N ALA A 35 -49.01 -43.27 -7.68
CA ALA A 35 -49.65 -43.80 -6.46
C ALA A 35 -49.49 -45.28 -6.36
N PHE A 36 -49.42 -45.80 -5.15
CA PHE A 36 -49.53 -47.26 -4.90
C PHE A 36 -50.96 -47.74 -5.15
N GLU A 37 -51.14 -49.08 -5.25
CA GLU A 37 -52.45 -49.70 -5.49
C GLU A 37 -53.53 -49.32 -4.45
N ASN A 38 -53.13 -48.98 -3.23
CA ASN A 38 -54.06 -48.51 -2.20
C ASN A 38 -54.40 -46.99 -2.34
N GLY A 39 -53.95 -46.32 -3.40
CA GLY A 39 -54.19 -44.89 -3.66
C GLY A 39 -53.28 -43.96 -2.95
N SER A 40 -52.31 -44.43 -2.11
CA SER A 40 -51.33 -43.56 -1.41
C SER A 40 -50.31 -43.03 -2.39
N ALA A 41 -50.24 -41.72 -2.54
CA ALA A 41 -49.23 -41.06 -3.39
C ALA A 41 -47.82 -41.20 -2.78
N THR A 42 -46.86 -41.59 -3.63
CA THR A 42 -45.43 -41.68 -3.23
C THR A 42 -44.79 -40.33 -3.03
N ILE A 43 -45.24 -39.33 -3.77
CA ILE A 43 -44.80 -37.95 -3.72
C ILE A 43 -45.93 -37.04 -4.17
N TRP A 44 -45.99 -35.84 -3.60
CA TRP A 44 -46.94 -34.81 -4.02
C TRP A 44 -46.19 -33.61 -4.64
N PRO A 45 -45.74 -33.69 -5.91
CA PRO A 45 -44.92 -32.65 -6.54
C PRO A 45 -45.60 -31.28 -6.59
N SER A 46 -46.90 -31.25 -6.56
CA SER A 46 -47.72 -30.03 -6.58
C SER A 46 -47.46 -29.18 -5.35
N SER A 47 -47.38 -29.75 -4.13
CA SER A 47 -47.12 -28.99 -2.89
C SER A 47 -45.80 -28.22 -2.98
N GLY A 48 -44.74 -28.87 -3.48
CA GLY A 48 -43.45 -28.22 -3.69
C GLY A 48 -43.48 -27.12 -4.73
N LEU A 49 -44.26 -27.25 -5.81
CA LEU A 49 -44.45 -26.19 -6.80
C LEU A 49 -45.20 -24.99 -6.21
N LEU A 50 -46.30 -25.23 -5.49
CA LEU A 50 -47.13 -24.19 -4.89
C LEU A 50 -46.36 -23.44 -3.81
N LEU A 51 -45.58 -24.13 -2.98
CA LEU A 51 -44.68 -23.52 -1.99
C LEU A 51 -43.60 -22.66 -2.66
N ALA A 52 -42.98 -23.15 -3.73
CA ALA A 52 -41.98 -22.38 -4.47
C ALA A 52 -42.59 -21.11 -5.07
N ALA A 53 -43.79 -21.19 -5.65
CA ALA A 53 -44.53 -20.05 -6.20
C ALA A 53 -44.80 -18.98 -5.11
N MET A 54 -45.23 -19.43 -3.91
CA MET A 54 -45.49 -18.52 -2.79
C MET A 54 -44.20 -17.86 -2.26
N ILE A 55 -43.08 -18.56 -2.21
CA ILE A 55 -41.80 -17.99 -1.80
C ILE A 55 -41.29 -16.94 -2.81
N VAL A 56 -41.46 -17.22 -4.13
CA VAL A 56 -40.96 -16.32 -5.19
C VAL A 56 -41.84 -15.07 -5.37
N PHE A 57 -43.17 -15.26 -5.42
CA PHE A 57 -44.13 -14.21 -5.76
C PHE A 57 -44.79 -13.57 -4.52
N GLY A 58 -44.56 -14.18 -3.34
CA GLY A 58 -45.16 -13.76 -2.08
C GLY A 58 -46.66 -14.00 -2.00
N SER A 59 -47.30 -13.39 -1.00
CA SER A 59 -48.76 -13.52 -0.74
C SER A 59 -49.66 -13.05 -1.88
N LYS A 60 -49.15 -12.45 -2.94
CA LYS A 60 -49.93 -12.01 -4.10
C LYS A 60 -50.50 -13.16 -4.93
N VAL A 61 -49.97 -14.35 -4.79
CA VAL A 61 -50.38 -15.54 -5.58
C VAL A 61 -51.16 -16.56 -4.76
N TRP A 62 -51.60 -16.24 -3.53
CA TRP A 62 -52.38 -17.16 -2.71
C TRP A 62 -53.70 -17.61 -3.39
N LEU A 63 -54.37 -16.67 -4.07
CA LEU A 63 -55.62 -16.98 -4.76
C LEU A 63 -55.41 -17.89 -5.99
N PRO A 64 -54.45 -17.63 -6.90
CA PRO A 64 -54.04 -18.60 -7.91
C PRO A 64 -53.68 -19.95 -7.36
N VAL A 65 -52.95 -20.04 -6.23
CA VAL A 65 -52.62 -21.29 -5.55
C VAL A 65 -53.90 -22.02 -5.13
N PHE A 66 -54.78 -21.34 -4.39
CA PHE A 66 -56.05 -21.88 -3.95
C PHE A 66 -56.93 -22.40 -5.10
N ILE A 67 -57.13 -21.58 -6.15
CA ILE A 67 -57.95 -21.92 -7.29
C ILE A 67 -57.39 -23.12 -8.04
N SER A 68 -56.07 -23.18 -8.24
CA SER A 68 -55.46 -24.28 -8.95
C SER A 68 -55.57 -25.61 -8.19
N ASP A 69 -55.43 -25.55 -6.86
CA ASP A 69 -55.54 -26.71 -6.00
C ASP A 69 -57.01 -27.20 -5.88
N TRP A 70 -57.94 -26.26 -5.72
CA TRP A 70 -59.37 -26.54 -5.71
C TRP A 70 -59.83 -27.22 -7.01
N ILE A 71 -59.42 -26.70 -8.18
CA ILE A 71 -59.77 -27.30 -9.47
C ILE A 71 -59.13 -28.69 -9.61
N ALA A 72 -57.91 -28.90 -9.17
CA ALA A 72 -57.26 -30.21 -9.18
C ALA A 72 -58.00 -31.22 -8.29
N GLY A 73 -58.35 -30.83 -7.07
CA GLY A 73 -59.15 -31.65 -6.15
C GLY A 73 -60.48 -32.05 -6.74
N GLU A 74 -61.20 -31.09 -7.34
CA GLU A 74 -62.52 -31.37 -7.93
C GLU A 74 -62.48 -32.25 -9.19
N THR A 75 -61.50 -32.00 -10.07
CA THR A 75 -61.40 -32.65 -11.36
C THR A 75 -60.72 -34.01 -11.33
N LEU A 76 -59.76 -34.22 -10.42
CA LEU A 76 -58.93 -35.43 -10.44
C LEU A 76 -59.15 -36.38 -9.24
N TYR A 77 -59.60 -35.88 -8.07
CA TYR A 77 -59.55 -36.66 -6.85
C TYR A 77 -60.93 -36.87 -6.18
N TYR A 78 -61.60 -35.79 -5.77
CA TYR A 78 -62.73 -35.88 -4.86
C TYR A 78 -64.07 -35.82 -5.57
N GLN A 79 -64.18 -35.12 -6.68
CA GLN A 79 -65.45 -34.93 -7.43
C GLN A 79 -66.56 -34.40 -6.51
N SER A 80 -66.22 -33.64 -5.51
CA SER A 80 -67.10 -33.11 -4.48
C SER A 80 -66.65 -31.69 -4.09
N LEU A 81 -67.49 -30.70 -4.45
CA LEU A 81 -67.17 -29.28 -4.19
C LEU A 81 -66.83 -28.95 -2.73
N PRO A 82 -67.53 -29.45 -1.70
CA PRO A 82 -67.18 -29.12 -0.30
C PRO A 82 -65.84 -29.72 0.11
N ILE A 83 -65.51 -30.91 -0.33
CA ILE A 83 -64.30 -31.63 0.03
C ILE A 83 -63.11 -30.95 -0.64
N SER A 84 -63.21 -30.81 -1.99
CA SER A 84 -62.15 -30.13 -2.78
C SER A 84 -61.85 -28.73 -2.29
N PHE A 85 -62.89 -27.97 -1.93
CA PHE A 85 -62.75 -26.63 -1.36
C PHE A 85 -62.04 -26.65 0.02
N SER A 86 -62.43 -27.59 0.89
CA SER A 86 -61.86 -27.69 2.24
C SER A 86 -60.38 -28.08 2.21
N ILE A 87 -60.03 -29.07 1.38
CA ILE A 87 -58.61 -29.49 1.23
C ILE A 87 -57.79 -28.40 0.61
N ALA A 88 -58.24 -27.76 -0.49
CA ALA A 88 -57.54 -26.65 -1.09
C ALA A 88 -57.33 -25.45 -0.14
N ALA A 89 -58.29 -25.22 0.77
CA ALA A 89 -58.13 -24.20 1.82
C ALA A 89 -57.04 -24.58 2.84
N ILE A 90 -56.96 -25.84 3.25
CA ILE A 90 -55.93 -26.34 4.18
C ILE A 90 -54.58 -26.25 3.54
N ASP A 91 -54.38 -26.75 2.32
CA ASP A 91 -53.11 -26.76 1.59
C ASP A 91 -52.65 -25.32 1.29
N THR A 92 -53.57 -24.43 0.92
CA THR A 92 -53.24 -23.00 0.74
C THR A 92 -52.77 -22.34 2.04
N VAL A 93 -53.42 -22.63 3.16
CA VAL A 93 -53.02 -22.14 4.48
C VAL A 93 -51.63 -22.64 4.85
N GLU A 94 -51.33 -23.92 4.62
CA GLU A 94 -50.01 -24.50 4.79
C GLU A 94 -48.95 -23.74 4.02
N VAL A 95 -49.12 -23.61 2.71
CA VAL A 95 -48.15 -22.94 1.83
C VAL A 95 -47.95 -21.47 2.20
N ILE A 96 -49.05 -20.78 2.64
CA ILE A 96 -48.95 -19.40 3.16
C ILE A 96 -48.07 -19.34 4.42
N PHE A 97 -48.38 -20.18 5.41
CA PHE A 97 -47.66 -20.13 6.69
C PHE A 97 -46.20 -20.54 6.54
N VAL A 98 -45.90 -21.60 5.79
CA VAL A 98 -44.54 -22.06 5.49
C VAL A 98 -43.76 -20.98 4.75
N SER A 99 -44.34 -20.40 3.69
CA SER A 99 -43.66 -19.34 2.92
C SER A 99 -43.39 -18.08 3.76
N LEU A 100 -44.37 -17.64 4.58
CA LEU A 100 -44.18 -16.51 5.48
C LEU A 100 -43.11 -16.80 6.54
N ALA A 101 -43.11 -17.98 7.15
CA ALA A 101 -42.11 -18.39 8.11
C ALA A 101 -40.69 -18.37 7.49
N ILE A 102 -40.56 -18.90 6.27
CA ILE A 102 -39.29 -18.86 5.53
C ILE A 102 -38.85 -17.40 5.24
N LEU A 103 -39.73 -16.57 4.69
CA LEU A 103 -39.41 -15.20 4.34
C LEU A 103 -39.08 -14.34 5.58
N TYR A 104 -39.74 -14.58 6.71
CA TYR A 104 -39.51 -13.84 7.96
C TYR A 104 -38.28 -14.31 8.70
N ILE A 105 -38.06 -15.65 8.83
CA ILE A 105 -36.98 -16.23 9.67
C ILE A 105 -35.68 -16.39 8.85
N VAL A 106 -35.76 -16.85 7.60
CA VAL A 106 -34.58 -17.01 6.74
C VAL A 106 -34.20 -15.67 6.07
N LYS A 107 -35.17 -14.77 5.90
CA LYS A 107 -34.99 -13.45 5.24
C LYS A 107 -34.43 -13.56 3.82
N SER A 108 -34.76 -14.64 3.13
CA SER A 108 -34.28 -14.91 1.78
C SER A 108 -35.32 -15.74 1.01
N SER A 109 -35.56 -15.34 -0.24
CA SER A 109 -36.35 -16.18 -1.19
C SER A 109 -35.51 -17.32 -1.80
N TYR A 110 -34.22 -17.40 -1.46
CA TYR A 110 -33.28 -18.41 -1.92
C TYR A 110 -32.47 -18.98 -0.75
N PRO A 111 -33.04 -19.93 0.03
CA PRO A 111 -32.41 -20.45 1.24
C PRO A 111 -31.18 -21.34 0.99
N PHE A 112 -31.02 -21.92 -0.20
CA PHE A 112 -29.99 -22.94 -0.51
C PHE A 112 -28.61 -22.40 -0.81
N SER A 113 -28.29 -21.18 -0.36
CA SER A 113 -26.98 -20.56 -0.54
C SER A 113 -26.10 -20.59 0.71
N ARG A 114 -26.67 -20.97 1.86
CA ARG A 114 -26.01 -21.06 3.17
C ARG A 114 -26.55 -22.23 3.95
N ILE A 115 -25.69 -22.92 4.70
CA ILE A 115 -26.06 -24.05 5.55
C ILE A 115 -27.19 -23.66 6.50
N SER A 116 -27.02 -22.59 7.25
CA SER A 116 -27.99 -22.14 8.24
C SER A 116 -29.36 -21.82 7.66
N ALA A 117 -29.41 -21.27 6.45
CA ALA A 117 -30.65 -20.95 5.74
C ALA A 117 -31.34 -22.23 5.26
N THR A 118 -30.58 -23.19 4.72
CA THR A 118 -31.08 -24.49 4.29
C THR A 118 -31.67 -25.30 5.46
N LEU A 119 -30.96 -25.33 6.60
CA LEU A 119 -31.44 -25.98 7.81
C LEU A 119 -32.71 -25.33 8.35
N LYS A 120 -32.80 -24.02 8.39
CA LYS A 120 -34.01 -23.29 8.80
C LYS A 120 -35.20 -23.62 7.86
N TYR A 121 -34.96 -23.67 6.54
CA TYR A 121 -35.98 -24.07 5.57
C TYR A 121 -36.54 -25.46 5.93
N LEU A 122 -35.69 -26.46 6.11
CA LEU A 122 -36.08 -27.82 6.43
C LEU A 122 -36.82 -27.94 7.78
N LEU A 123 -36.35 -27.21 8.80
CA LEU A 123 -36.96 -27.22 10.13
C LEU A 123 -38.33 -26.52 10.18
N LEU A 124 -38.54 -25.50 9.34
CA LEU A 124 -39.80 -24.74 9.30
C LEU A 124 -40.92 -25.50 8.56
N LEU A 125 -40.57 -26.39 7.65
CA LEU A 125 -41.56 -27.26 6.97
C LEU A 125 -42.30 -28.14 8.00
N LEU A 126 -41.57 -28.86 8.84
CA LEU A 126 -42.09 -29.96 9.65
C LEU A 126 -43.31 -29.60 10.55
N PRO A 127 -43.27 -28.56 11.42
CA PRO A 127 -44.36 -28.32 12.37
C PRO A 127 -45.67 -27.92 11.68
N ILE A 128 -45.58 -27.19 10.57
CA ILE A 128 -46.75 -26.68 9.84
C ILE A 128 -47.38 -27.84 9.07
N THR A 129 -46.58 -28.59 8.28
CA THR A 129 -47.05 -29.73 7.49
C THR A 129 -47.60 -30.86 8.37
N VAL A 130 -47.04 -31.09 9.57
CA VAL A 130 -47.59 -32.04 10.54
C VAL A 130 -49.02 -31.66 10.97
N CYS A 131 -49.26 -30.37 11.27
CA CYS A 131 -50.58 -29.91 11.68
C CYS A 131 -51.59 -29.93 10.53
N THR A 132 -51.21 -29.47 9.34
CA THR A 132 -52.11 -29.36 8.17
C THR A 132 -52.46 -30.74 7.61
N SER A 133 -51.50 -31.66 7.57
CA SER A 133 -51.76 -33.06 7.20
C SER A 133 -52.78 -33.74 8.12
N GLY A 134 -52.67 -33.51 9.45
CA GLY A 134 -53.65 -34.01 10.40
C GLY A 134 -55.06 -33.44 10.18
N LEU A 135 -55.14 -32.14 9.87
CA LEU A 135 -56.40 -31.48 9.57
C LEU A 135 -57.00 -31.95 8.25
N ALA A 136 -56.18 -32.20 7.23
CA ALA A 136 -56.63 -32.74 5.94
C ALA A 136 -57.24 -34.11 6.10
N ILE A 137 -56.55 -35.06 6.76
CA ILE A 137 -57.09 -36.42 6.97
C ILE A 137 -58.33 -36.42 7.88
N ALA A 138 -58.34 -35.59 8.94
CA ALA A 138 -59.55 -35.44 9.76
C ALA A 138 -60.73 -34.94 8.92
N THR A 139 -60.49 -34.01 7.99
CA THR A 139 -61.52 -33.53 7.06
C THR A 139 -62.05 -34.69 6.16
N LEU A 140 -61.17 -35.49 5.61
CA LEU A 140 -61.56 -36.64 4.80
C LEU A 140 -62.37 -37.69 5.61
N CYS A 141 -62.03 -37.93 6.86
CA CYS A 141 -62.79 -38.79 7.78
C CYS A 141 -64.18 -38.22 8.08
N LEU A 142 -64.29 -36.89 8.31
CA LEU A 142 -65.57 -36.23 8.56
C LEU A 142 -66.53 -36.29 7.36
N PHE A 143 -66.02 -36.26 6.15
CA PHE A 143 -66.80 -36.40 4.92
C PHE A 143 -67.03 -37.85 4.49
N GLY A 144 -66.47 -38.80 5.27
CA GLY A 144 -66.69 -40.24 5.01
C GLY A 144 -65.88 -40.82 3.82
N ILE A 145 -64.86 -40.11 3.35
CA ILE A 145 -63.94 -40.58 2.31
C ILE A 145 -62.93 -41.55 2.88
N SER A 146 -62.40 -41.26 4.09
CA SER A 146 -61.53 -42.15 4.86
C SER A 146 -62.19 -42.59 6.15
N SER A 147 -61.83 -43.79 6.65
CA SER A 147 -62.26 -44.28 7.94
C SER A 147 -61.45 -43.76 9.08
N TRP A 148 -62.03 -43.51 10.25
CA TRP A 148 -61.28 -43.16 11.47
C TRP A 148 -60.32 -44.30 11.90
N ASP A 149 -60.59 -45.55 11.54
CA ASP A 149 -59.68 -46.67 11.81
C ASP A 149 -58.43 -46.63 10.97
N SER A 150 -58.49 -46.04 9.77
CA SER A 150 -57.32 -45.80 8.88
C SER A 150 -56.63 -44.44 9.08
N PHE A 151 -57.13 -43.65 10.02
CA PHE A 151 -56.57 -42.26 10.24
C PHE A 151 -55.04 -42.20 10.33
N TRP A 152 -54.42 -43.03 11.14
CA TRP A 152 -52.99 -43.01 11.35
C TRP A 152 -52.16 -43.50 10.14
N PRO A 153 -52.55 -44.61 9.46
CA PRO A 153 -51.91 -45.00 8.20
C PRO A 153 -52.00 -43.88 7.15
N ASP A 154 -53.22 -43.37 6.91
CA ASP A 154 -53.49 -42.34 5.90
C ASP A 154 -52.75 -41.01 6.24
N TYR A 155 -52.74 -40.61 7.49
CA TYR A 155 -51.98 -39.43 7.97
C TYR A 155 -50.49 -39.57 7.68
N ARG A 156 -49.88 -40.73 8.00
CA ARG A 156 -48.45 -40.94 7.72
C ARG A 156 -48.14 -40.88 6.23
N GLY A 157 -48.98 -41.53 5.40
CA GLY A 157 -48.84 -41.51 3.94
C GLY A 157 -48.94 -40.09 3.38
N TRP A 158 -49.94 -39.31 3.81
CA TRP A 158 -50.15 -37.93 3.41
C TRP A 158 -49.02 -37.03 3.82
N LEU A 159 -48.65 -37.04 5.09
CA LEU A 159 -47.55 -36.23 5.63
C LEU A 159 -46.24 -36.48 4.89
N CYS A 160 -45.85 -37.75 4.73
CA CYS A 160 -44.59 -38.09 4.06
C CYS A 160 -44.61 -37.72 2.58
N SER A 161 -45.77 -37.82 1.90
CA SER A 161 -45.91 -37.43 0.50
C SER A 161 -45.75 -35.93 0.26
N ILE A 162 -46.35 -35.08 1.13
CA ILE A 162 -46.22 -33.63 1.06
C ILE A 162 -44.78 -33.23 1.37
N ILE A 163 -44.17 -33.70 2.48
CA ILE A 163 -42.79 -33.40 2.83
C ILE A 163 -41.84 -33.78 1.71
N THR A 164 -42.01 -34.94 1.09
CA THR A 164 -41.18 -35.38 -0.04
C THR A 164 -41.32 -34.44 -1.22
N GLY A 165 -42.53 -34.00 -1.56
CA GLY A 165 -42.81 -33.02 -2.60
C GLY A 165 -42.10 -31.67 -2.32
N GLU A 166 -42.23 -31.16 -1.09
CA GLU A 166 -41.63 -29.88 -0.69
C GLU A 166 -40.12 -29.94 -0.60
N VAL A 167 -39.53 -31.04 -0.13
CA VAL A 167 -38.07 -31.19 0.00
C VAL A 167 -37.41 -31.42 -1.36
N VAL A 168 -38.06 -32.11 -2.31
CA VAL A 168 -37.46 -32.43 -3.61
C VAL A 168 -37.75 -31.34 -4.66
N ILE A 169 -39.01 -30.90 -4.77
CA ILE A 169 -39.43 -30.01 -5.87
C ILE A 169 -39.16 -28.56 -5.55
N THR A 170 -39.46 -28.10 -4.34
CA THR A 170 -39.27 -26.66 -4.00
C THR A 170 -37.84 -26.20 -4.19
N PRO A 171 -36.78 -26.90 -3.74
CA PRO A 171 -35.39 -26.48 -3.97
C PRO A 171 -35.04 -26.39 -5.44
N PHE A 172 -35.47 -27.38 -6.24
CA PHE A 172 -35.22 -27.39 -7.68
C PHE A 172 -35.84 -26.18 -8.36
N VAL A 173 -37.13 -25.91 -8.11
CA VAL A 173 -37.88 -24.79 -8.71
C VAL A 173 -37.28 -23.44 -8.26
N LEU A 174 -36.96 -23.27 -6.98
CA LEU A 174 -36.36 -22.04 -6.46
C LEU A 174 -34.95 -21.81 -7.02
N CYS A 175 -34.13 -22.85 -7.12
CA CYS A 175 -32.77 -22.73 -7.67
C CYS A 175 -32.80 -22.39 -9.16
N LEU A 176 -33.72 -23.02 -9.93
CA LEU A 176 -33.91 -22.73 -11.34
C LEU A 176 -34.42 -21.30 -11.54
N GLY A 177 -35.45 -20.89 -10.81
CA GLY A 177 -36.00 -19.52 -10.85
C GLY A 177 -35.00 -18.46 -10.50
N HIS A 178 -34.18 -18.70 -9.47
CA HIS A 178 -33.06 -17.81 -9.09
C HIS A 178 -32.04 -17.66 -10.22
N SER A 179 -31.65 -18.75 -10.85
CA SER A 179 -30.66 -18.76 -11.94
C SER A 179 -31.17 -18.02 -13.18
N ILE A 180 -32.46 -18.20 -13.53
CA ILE A 180 -33.10 -17.50 -14.65
C ILE A 180 -33.15 -15.99 -14.36
N ARG A 181 -33.59 -15.59 -13.16
CA ARG A 181 -33.69 -14.16 -12.76
C ARG A 181 -32.36 -13.44 -12.79
N HIS A 182 -31.27 -14.10 -12.39
CA HIS A 182 -29.93 -13.55 -12.36
C HIS A 182 -29.13 -13.81 -13.64
N ARG A 183 -29.74 -14.32 -14.71
CA ARG A 183 -29.09 -14.64 -15.98
C ARG A 183 -27.91 -15.63 -15.87
N GLN A 184 -27.85 -16.40 -14.79
CA GLN A 184 -26.80 -17.40 -14.52
C GLN A 184 -27.22 -18.82 -14.98
N TRP A 185 -28.03 -18.92 -16.00
CA TRP A 185 -28.56 -20.22 -16.47
C TRP A 185 -27.64 -20.96 -17.44
N ARG A 186 -26.68 -20.24 -18.05
CA ARG A 186 -25.72 -20.83 -19.00
C ARG A 186 -24.51 -21.38 -18.23
N LEU A 187 -24.22 -22.66 -18.45
CA LEU A 187 -22.99 -23.30 -18.01
C LEU A 187 -21.94 -23.18 -19.11
N PRO A 188 -20.65 -23.05 -18.78
CA PRO A 188 -19.58 -23.25 -19.73
C PRO A 188 -19.66 -24.64 -20.37
N ALA A 189 -19.25 -24.78 -21.62
CA ALA A 189 -19.37 -26.04 -22.37
C ALA A 189 -18.74 -27.24 -21.64
N ALA A 190 -17.58 -27.05 -21.01
CA ALA A 190 -16.93 -28.09 -20.22
C ALA A 190 -17.77 -28.56 -19.01
N GLN A 191 -18.40 -27.61 -18.30
CA GLN A 191 -19.25 -27.93 -17.16
C GLN A 191 -20.57 -28.59 -17.62
N LEU A 192 -21.09 -28.20 -18.78
CA LEU A 192 -22.27 -28.84 -19.35
C LEU A 192 -21.99 -30.30 -19.73
N MET A 193 -20.85 -30.58 -20.37
CA MET A 193 -20.43 -31.95 -20.69
C MET A 193 -20.25 -32.78 -19.41
N GLU A 194 -19.64 -32.22 -18.37
CA GLU A 194 -19.49 -32.89 -17.09
C GLU A 194 -20.82 -33.16 -16.41
N LEU A 195 -21.77 -32.21 -16.46
CA LEU A 195 -23.15 -32.43 -15.95
C LEU A 195 -23.87 -33.54 -16.69
N VAL A 196 -23.76 -33.59 -18.01
CA VAL A 196 -24.33 -34.68 -18.83
C VAL A 196 -23.71 -36.02 -18.43
N LEU A 197 -22.41 -36.09 -18.24
CA LEU A 197 -21.71 -37.29 -17.78
C LEU A 197 -22.23 -37.76 -16.41
N VAL A 198 -22.26 -36.85 -15.42
CA VAL A 198 -22.75 -37.17 -14.06
C VAL A 198 -24.22 -37.59 -14.08
N THR A 199 -25.04 -36.95 -14.91
CA THR A 199 -26.45 -37.34 -15.11
C THR A 199 -26.53 -38.74 -15.71
N GLY A 200 -25.73 -39.06 -16.73
CA GLY A 200 -25.67 -40.38 -17.31
C GLY A 200 -25.24 -41.46 -16.30
N VAL A 201 -24.20 -41.15 -15.50
CA VAL A 201 -23.76 -42.05 -14.42
C VAL A 201 -24.87 -42.27 -13.38
N LEU A 202 -25.56 -41.20 -12.96
CA LEU A 202 -26.70 -41.30 -12.03
C LEU A 202 -27.80 -42.19 -12.57
N VAL A 203 -28.18 -42.03 -13.85
CA VAL A 203 -29.20 -42.82 -14.50
C VAL A 203 -28.78 -44.28 -14.57
N VAL A 204 -27.56 -44.58 -15.03
CA VAL A 204 -27.04 -45.95 -15.12
C VAL A 204 -27.01 -46.63 -13.76
N ILE A 205 -26.43 -45.97 -12.75
CA ILE A 205 -26.40 -46.50 -11.38
C ILE A 205 -27.81 -46.68 -10.85
N GLY A 206 -28.72 -45.71 -11.07
CA GLY A 206 -30.11 -45.83 -10.65
C GLY A 206 -30.83 -47.04 -11.28
N LEU A 207 -30.72 -47.22 -12.61
CA LEU A 207 -31.30 -48.35 -13.31
C LEU A 207 -30.76 -49.70 -12.80
N VAL A 208 -29.45 -49.79 -12.54
CA VAL A 208 -28.80 -51.01 -12.02
C VAL A 208 -29.18 -51.25 -10.56
N ALA A 209 -29.14 -50.21 -9.72
CA ALA A 209 -29.40 -50.29 -8.28
C ALA A 209 -30.85 -50.72 -7.98
N PHE A 210 -31.82 -50.26 -8.79
CA PHE A 210 -33.23 -50.63 -8.63
C PHE A 210 -33.64 -51.84 -9.46
N ALA A 211 -32.76 -52.44 -10.28
CA ALA A 211 -33.08 -53.64 -11.04
C ALA A 211 -33.10 -54.91 -10.18
N GLY A 212 -32.35 -54.97 -9.09
CA GLY A 212 -32.20 -56.09 -8.17
C GLY A 212 -32.97 -55.92 -6.87
N SER A 213 -32.97 -56.97 -6.05
CA SER A 213 -33.54 -56.96 -4.70
C SER A 213 -32.55 -56.58 -3.61
N GLU A 214 -31.26 -56.49 -3.95
CA GLU A 214 -30.19 -56.13 -3.00
C GLU A 214 -30.18 -54.61 -2.73
N PRO A 215 -29.96 -54.18 -1.47
CA PRO A 215 -30.01 -52.76 -1.09
C PRO A 215 -28.74 -52.02 -1.50
N VAL A 216 -28.54 -51.79 -2.80
CA VAL A 216 -27.37 -51.08 -3.37
C VAL A 216 -27.68 -49.64 -3.77
N GLU A 217 -28.89 -49.14 -3.53
CA GLU A 217 -29.36 -47.79 -3.88
C GLU A 217 -28.54 -46.66 -3.21
N TYR A 218 -27.87 -46.93 -2.06
CA TYR A 218 -27.02 -45.97 -1.39
C TYR A 218 -25.84 -45.51 -2.26
N VAL A 219 -25.45 -46.28 -3.30
CA VAL A 219 -24.37 -45.88 -4.25
C VAL A 219 -24.75 -44.60 -5.03
N LEU A 220 -26.05 -44.29 -5.16
CA LEU A 220 -26.54 -43.06 -5.76
C LEU A 220 -26.10 -41.79 -5.04
N ILE A 221 -25.61 -41.90 -3.82
CA ILE A 221 -25.01 -40.75 -3.11
C ILE A 221 -23.76 -40.20 -3.83
N LEU A 222 -23.00 -41.06 -4.51
CA LEU A 222 -21.72 -40.67 -5.13
C LEU A 222 -21.89 -39.61 -6.24
N PRO A 223 -22.75 -39.80 -7.25
CA PRO A 223 -22.99 -38.77 -8.26
C PRO A 223 -23.63 -37.50 -7.67
N LEU A 224 -24.43 -37.62 -6.60
CA LEU A 224 -25.00 -36.45 -5.92
C LEU A 224 -23.95 -35.65 -5.14
N ILE A 225 -23.01 -36.31 -4.45
CA ILE A 225 -21.86 -35.68 -3.83
C ILE A 225 -21.00 -34.98 -4.89
N TRP A 226 -20.70 -35.66 -6.00
CA TRP A 226 -19.96 -35.04 -7.10
C TRP A 226 -20.66 -33.77 -7.59
N ALA A 227 -21.98 -33.86 -7.83
CA ALA A 227 -22.76 -32.69 -8.24
C ALA A 227 -22.70 -31.55 -7.23
N ALA A 228 -22.82 -31.86 -5.95
CA ALA A 228 -22.74 -30.85 -4.87
C ALA A 228 -21.36 -30.16 -4.81
N ILE A 229 -20.27 -30.93 -4.98
CA ILE A 229 -18.90 -30.41 -4.96
C ILE A 229 -18.61 -29.59 -6.22
N ARG A 230 -19.04 -30.08 -7.38
CA ARG A 230 -18.58 -29.51 -8.66
C ARG A 230 -19.42 -28.34 -9.15
N PHE A 231 -20.74 -28.47 -9.05
CA PHE A 231 -21.67 -27.48 -9.61
C PHE A 231 -22.21 -26.54 -8.54
N GLY A 232 -23.43 -26.75 -8.12
CA GLY A 232 -24.06 -25.90 -7.11
C GLY A 232 -25.48 -26.37 -6.79
N PRO A 233 -26.22 -25.63 -5.97
CA PRO A 233 -27.55 -26.05 -5.53
C PRO A 233 -28.55 -26.32 -6.66
N ARG A 234 -28.44 -25.64 -7.82
CA ARG A 234 -29.33 -25.83 -8.96
C ARG A 234 -29.16 -27.22 -9.58
N GLU A 235 -27.95 -27.58 -9.95
CA GLU A 235 -27.62 -28.83 -10.59
C GLU A 235 -27.81 -30.01 -9.62
N SER A 236 -27.39 -29.79 -8.36
CA SER A 236 -27.55 -30.80 -7.30
C SER A 236 -29.03 -31.10 -7.01
N SER A 237 -29.89 -30.06 -6.93
CA SER A 237 -31.34 -30.28 -6.74
C SER A 237 -32.00 -30.90 -7.95
N PHE A 238 -31.55 -30.60 -9.17
CA PHE A 238 -31.99 -31.27 -10.37
C PHE A 238 -31.66 -32.77 -10.35
N LEU A 239 -30.43 -33.14 -10.01
CA LEU A 239 -30.03 -34.55 -9.92
C LEU A 239 -30.71 -35.29 -8.78
N ALA A 240 -30.95 -34.63 -7.63
CA ALA A 240 -31.74 -35.19 -6.54
C ALA A 240 -33.21 -35.43 -6.97
N TRP A 241 -33.83 -34.52 -7.73
CA TRP A 241 -35.15 -34.71 -8.32
C TRP A 241 -35.17 -35.88 -9.31
N LEU A 242 -34.18 -35.96 -10.22
CA LEU A 242 -34.08 -37.05 -11.20
C LEU A 242 -33.89 -38.41 -10.51
N MET A 243 -33.02 -38.47 -9.51
CA MET A 243 -32.82 -39.67 -8.69
C MET A 243 -34.13 -40.09 -8.02
N SER A 244 -34.87 -39.14 -7.43
CA SER A 244 -36.18 -39.42 -6.80
C SER A 244 -37.19 -40.00 -7.79
N ALA A 245 -37.24 -39.45 -9.02
CA ALA A 245 -38.13 -39.96 -10.07
C ALA A 245 -37.78 -41.41 -10.49
N ILE A 246 -36.48 -41.73 -10.61
CA ILE A 246 -36.03 -43.10 -10.92
C ILE A 246 -36.40 -44.05 -9.78
N ALA A 247 -36.12 -43.69 -8.53
CA ALA A 247 -36.42 -44.50 -7.36
C ALA A 247 -37.92 -44.81 -7.25
N ILE A 248 -38.78 -43.79 -7.39
CA ILE A 248 -40.23 -43.90 -7.32
C ILE A 248 -40.74 -44.81 -8.45
N TYR A 249 -40.30 -44.57 -9.70
CA TYR A 249 -40.75 -45.35 -10.86
C TYR A 249 -40.47 -46.85 -10.69
N HIS A 250 -39.24 -47.23 -10.33
CA HIS A 250 -38.87 -48.64 -10.18
C HIS A 250 -39.58 -49.30 -9.00
N THR A 251 -39.70 -48.63 -7.86
CA THR A 251 -40.40 -49.16 -6.70
C THR A 251 -41.87 -49.44 -7.00
N LEU A 252 -42.55 -48.56 -7.76
CA LEU A 252 -43.93 -48.75 -8.17
C LEU A 252 -44.13 -49.94 -9.18
N GLN A 253 -43.10 -50.25 -9.96
CA GLN A 253 -43.08 -51.42 -10.85
C GLN A 253 -42.72 -52.69 -10.10
N GLY A 254 -42.54 -52.63 -8.77
CA GLY A 254 -42.23 -53.80 -7.95
C GLY A 254 -40.76 -54.20 -7.97
N TYR A 255 -39.87 -53.28 -8.41
CA TYR A 255 -38.40 -53.48 -8.44
C TYR A 255 -37.71 -52.76 -7.31
N GLY A 256 -36.54 -53.25 -6.93
CA GLY A 256 -35.69 -52.67 -5.92
C GLY A 256 -35.98 -53.07 -4.49
N SER A 257 -35.09 -52.70 -3.57
CA SER A 257 -35.17 -53.09 -2.16
C SER A 257 -36.36 -52.46 -1.40
N PHE A 258 -36.95 -51.39 -1.94
CA PHE A 258 -38.12 -50.72 -1.36
C PHE A 258 -39.45 -51.37 -1.79
N ALA A 259 -39.45 -52.27 -2.77
CA ALA A 259 -40.66 -52.99 -3.23
C ALA A 259 -41.05 -54.06 -2.20
N GLN A 260 -41.69 -53.63 -1.10
CA GLN A 260 -42.13 -54.49 -0.02
C GLN A 260 -43.53 -55.01 -0.27
N THR A 261 -43.88 -56.17 0.33
CA THR A 261 -45.23 -56.78 0.25
C THR A 261 -46.26 -55.88 0.93
N GLU A 262 -45.85 -55.11 1.98
CA GLU A 262 -46.74 -54.16 2.61
C GLU A 262 -46.52 -52.76 1.96
N VAL A 263 -47.50 -52.25 1.29
CA VAL A 263 -47.46 -50.99 0.53
C VAL A 263 -47.14 -49.78 1.37
N THR A 264 -47.65 -49.71 2.59
CA THR A 264 -47.40 -48.65 3.54
C THR A 264 -45.91 -48.58 3.96
N LEU A 265 -45.31 -49.73 4.20
CA LEU A 265 -43.89 -49.83 4.54
C LEU A 265 -42.99 -49.45 3.35
N ALA A 266 -43.35 -49.94 2.16
CA ALA A 266 -42.69 -49.60 0.90
C ALA A 266 -42.66 -48.07 0.69
N ALA A 267 -43.80 -47.39 0.87
CA ALA A 267 -43.91 -45.94 0.74
C ALA A 267 -43.01 -45.18 1.73
N VAL A 268 -43.06 -45.56 3.02
CA VAL A 268 -42.28 -44.90 4.07
C VAL A 268 -40.77 -45.07 3.86
N LEU A 269 -40.32 -46.28 3.49
CA LEU A 269 -38.89 -46.54 3.23
C LEU A 269 -38.38 -45.74 2.04
N LEU A 270 -39.12 -45.74 0.92
CA LEU A 270 -38.79 -44.99 -0.28
C LEU A 270 -38.74 -43.47 -0.01
N GLN A 271 -39.77 -42.94 0.63
CA GLN A 271 -39.85 -41.50 0.98
C GLN A 271 -38.71 -41.07 1.92
N SER A 272 -38.42 -41.89 2.95
CA SER A 272 -37.32 -41.65 3.89
C SER A 272 -35.96 -41.62 3.17
N PHE A 273 -35.71 -42.55 2.24
CA PHE A 273 -34.52 -42.60 1.41
C PHE A 273 -34.40 -41.34 0.55
N VAL A 274 -35.46 -41.00 -0.20
CA VAL A 274 -35.47 -39.83 -1.09
C VAL A 274 -35.24 -38.53 -0.33
N VAL A 275 -35.94 -38.33 0.80
CA VAL A 275 -35.82 -37.14 1.63
C VAL A 275 -34.42 -37.05 2.24
N SER A 276 -33.92 -38.15 2.83
CA SER A 276 -32.58 -38.13 3.46
C SER A 276 -31.47 -37.79 2.48
N LEU A 277 -31.49 -38.40 1.30
CA LEU A 277 -30.49 -38.18 0.26
C LEU A 277 -30.57 -36.77 -0.33
N THR A 278 -31.79 -36.27 -0.55
CA THR A 278 -32.01 -34.90 -1.02
C THR A 278 -31.54 -33.87 0.01
N VAL A 279 -31.90 -34.07 1.29
CA VAL A 279 -31.45 -33.17 2.39
C VAL A 279 -29.93 -33.15 2.51
N ALA A 280 -29.28 -34.32 2.48
CA ALA A 280 -27.83 -34.43 2.51
C ALA A 280 -27.17 -33.66 1.34
N THR A 281 -27.72 -33.84 0.12
CA THR A 281 -27.27 -33.18 -1.10
C THR A 281 -27.40 -31.65 -1.00
N LEU A 282 -28.55 -31.15 -0.52
CA LEU A 282 -28.82 -29.73 -0.37
C LEU A 282 -27.89 -29.08 0.67
N ILE A 283 -27.71 -29.74 1.83
CA ILE A 283 -26.81 -29.24 2.88
C ILE A 283 -25.36 -29.20 2.38
N LEU A 284 -24.88 -30.28 1.73
CA LEU A 284 -23.51 -30.33 1.20
C LEU A 284 -23.30 -29.28 0.12
N SER A 285 -24.25 -29.12 -0.80
CA SER A 285 -24.16 -28.09 -1.85
C SER A 285 -24.16 -26.69 -1.28
N ALA A 286 -24.96 -26.39 -0.24
CA ALA A 286 -24.96 -25.11 0.44
C ALA A 286 -23.64 -24.85 1.17
N ALA A 287 -23.08 -25.88 1.83
CA ALA A 287 -21.80 -25.81 2.53
C ALA A 287 -20.64 -25.45 1.58
N ILE A 288 -20.58 -26.15 0.46
CA ILE A 288 -19.54 -25.92 -0.54
C ILE A 288 -19.64 -24.52 -1.16
N LYS A 289 -20.87 -24.09 -1.45
CA LYS A 289 -21.11 -22.75 -1.99
C LYS A 289 -20.74 -21.65 -1.00
N GLU A 290 -21.05 -21.84 0.28
CA GLU A 290 -20.69 -20.92 1.36
C GLU A 290 -19.16 -20.83 1.52
N ASN A 291 -18.47 -21.98 1.54
CA ASN A 291 -17.01 -22.06 1.63
C ASN A 291 -16.29 -21.40 0.43
N ARG A 292 -16.77 -21.68 -0.79
CA ARG A 292 -16.21 -21.00 -1.98
C ARG A 292 -16.32 -19.49 -1.88
N ARG A 293 -17.47 -18.96 -1.48
CA ARG A 293 -17.66 -17.52 -1.30
C ARG A 293 -16.75 -16.94 -0.23
N ALA A 294 -16.56 -17.67 0.87
CA ALA A 294 -15.64 -17.24 1.94
C ALA A 294 -14.19 -17.18 1.43
N ASN A 295 -13.75 -18.19 0.69
CA ASN A 295 -12.41 -18.24 0.10
C ASN A 295 -12.19 -17.14 -0.94
N ASP A 296 -13.17 -16.87 -1.82
CA ASP A 296 -13.08 -15.80 -2.81
C ASP A 296 -12.97 -14.42 -2.14
N ASN A 297 -13.76 -14.20 -1.08
CA ASN A 297 -13.66 -12.97 -0.29
C ASN A 297 -12.31 -12.83 0.42
N LEU A 298 -11.81 -13.92 1.01
CA LEU A 298 -10.50 -13.92 1.69
C LEU A 298 -9.38 -13.59 0.71
N LYS A 299 -9.40 -14.21 -0.47
CA LYS A 299 -8.42 -13.95 -1.53
C LYS A 299 -8.41 -12.47 -1.92
N ARG A 300 -9.60 -11.89 -2.16
CA ARG A 300 -9.72 -10.47 -2.53
C ARG A 300 -9.21 -9.53 -1.42
N VAL A 301 -9.54 -9.83 -0.16
CA VAL A 301 -9.06 -9.02 0.98
C VAL A 301 -7.56 -9.12 1.13
N ASN A 302 -6.99 -10.31 0.89
CA ASN A 302 -5.53 -10.51 0.96
C ASN A 302 -4.80 -9.73 -0.14
N GLU A 303 -5.30 -9.78 -1.38
CA GLU A 303 -4.75 -9.00 -2.51
C GLU A 303 -4.82 -7.48 -2.23
N GLU A 304 -5.92 -6.99 -1.65
CA GLU A 304 -6.04 -5.58 -1.24
C GLU A 304 -5.07 -5.22 -0.12
N LEU A 305 -4.88 -6.11 0.85
CA LEU A 305 -3.95 -5.90 1.97
C LEU A 305 -2.49 -5.86 1.48
N GLU A 306 -2.10 -6.79 0.61
CA GLU A 306 -0.77 -6.82 -0.01
C GLU A 306 -0.47 -5.51 -0.74
N GLY A 307 -1.40 -5.00 -1.55
CA GLY A 307 -1.25 -3.71 -2.22
C GLY A 307 -1.11 -2.53 -1.27
N ARG A 308 -1.85 -2.53 -0.15
CA ARG A 308 -1.72 -1.49 0.89
C ARG A 308 -0.37 -1.56 1.61
N VAL A 309 0.11 -2.76 1.92
CA VAL A 309 1.42 -2.96 2.55
C VAL A 309 2.55 -2.46 1.64
N GLU A 310 2.51 -2.80 0.35
CA GLU A 310 3.50 -2.34 -0.62
C GLU A 310 3.52 -0.81 -0.76
N ALA A 311 2.35 -0.18 -0.89
CA ALA A 311 2.23 1.28 -0.96
C ALA A 311 2.77 1.97 0.30
N ARG A 312 2.43 1.47 1.48
CA ARG A 312 2.92 2.02 2.76
C ARG A 312 4.42 1.82 2.96
N THR A 313 4.95 0.69 2.51
CA THR A 313 6.40 0.44 2.59
C THR A 313 7.18 1.40 1.69
N ALA A 314 6.69 1.67 0.48
CA ALA A 314 7.28 2.65 -0.42
C ALA A 314 7.23 4.07 0.16
N GLU A 315 6.09 4.51 0.69
CA GLU A 315 5.91 5.81 1.36
C GLU A 315 6.86 5.98 2.56
N LEU A 316 6.95 4.94 3.40
CA LEU A 316 7.84 4.96 4.56
C LEU A 316 9.31 5.04 4.16
N SER A 317 9.72 4.29 3.12
CA SER A 317 11.08 4.34 2.58
C SER A 317 11.44 5.74 2.06
N ASP A 318 10.54 6.41 1.34
CA ASP A 318 10.76 7.78 0.85
C ASP A 318 10.86 8.78 2.01
N THR A 319 9.97 8.65 3.00
CA THR A 319 9.97 9.50 4.19
C THR A 319 11.26 9.34 5.00
N LEU A 320 11.76 8.10 5.17
CA LEU A 320 13.04 7.85 5.84
C LEU A 320 14.21 8.49 5.10
N LYS A 321 14.25 8.41 3.76
CA LYS A 321 15.29 9.08 2.96
C LYS A 321 15.28 10.59 3.16
N LYS A 322 14.09 11.22 3.14
CA LYS A 322 13.94 12.67 3.39
C LYS A 322 14.39 13.06 4.79
N LEU A 323 13.99 12.28 5.80
CA LEU A 323 14.37 12.54 7.19
C LEU A 323 15.89 12.43 7.40
N THR A 324 16.53 11.40 6.84
CA THR A 324 18.00 11.23 6.94
C THR A 324 18.75 12.39 6.29
N LYS A 325 18.28 12.86 5.13
CA LYS A 325 18.87 14.05 4.46
C LYS A 325 18.73 15.31 5.32
N ALA A 326 17.54 15.56 5.86
CA ALA A 326 17.29 16.72 6.73
C ALA A 326 18.13 16.67 8.01
N GLN A 327 18.25 15.53 8.65
CA GLN A 327 19.06 15.35 9.85
C GLN A 327 20.55 15.63 9.59
N ALA A 328 21.10 15.13 8.48
CA ALA A 328 22.49 15.40 8.12
C ALA A 328 22.75 16.88 7.83
N HIS A 329 21.81 17.58 7.18
CA HIS A 329 21.89 19.01 6.94
C HIS A 329 21.89 19.79 8.26
N LEU A 330 21.01 19.45 9.20
CA LEU A 330 20.94 20.10 10.52
C LEU A 330 22.26 19.92 11.32
N ILE A 331 22.82 18.71 11.35
CA ILE A 331 24.08 18.43 12.04
C ILE A 331 25.22 19.28 11.46
N GLN A 332 25.27 19.43 10.14
CA GLN A 332 26.29 20.23 9.51
C GLN A 332 26.12 21.74 9.78
N GLN A 333 24.89 22.23 9.75
CA GLN A 333 24.53 23.59 10.06
C GLN A 333 24.92 23.95 11.51
N GLU A 334 24.60 23.06 12.47
CA GLU A 334 24.95 23.20 13.87
C GLU A 334 26.48 23.26 14.08
N LYS A 335 27.24 22.36 13.40
CA LYS A 335 28.72 22.40 13.47
C LYS A 335 29.29 23.68 12.91
N MET A 336 28.73 24.23 11.82
CA MET A 336 29.21 25.48 11.23
C MET A 336 28.85 26.69 12.09
N SER A 337 27.64 26.76 12.63
CA SER A 337 27.23 27.82 13.54
C SER A 337 28.09 27.85 14.83
N GLY A 338 28.31 26.67 15.44
CA GLY A 338 29.18 26.54 16.60
C GLY A 338 30.62 26.97 16.32
N LEU A 339 31.18 26.66 15.14
CA LEU A 339 32.48 27.10 14.70
C LEU A 339 32.51 28.62 14.48
N GLY A 340 31.49 29.20 13.88
CA GLY A 340 31.34 30.62 13.66
C GLY A 340 31.39 31.43 14.98
N GLN A 341 30.56 31.05 15.95
CA GLN A 341 30.53 31.72 17.26
C GLN A 341 31.87 31.63 18.03
N MET A 342 32.50 30.42 18.04
CA MET A 342 33.82 30.28 18.64
C MET A 342 34.88 31.20 17.99
N VAL A 343 34.93 31.21 16.67
CA VAL A 343 35.88 31.99 15.90
C VAL A 343 35.68 33.50 16.13
N ALA A 344 34.40 33.95 16.18
CA ALA A 344 34.09 35.35 16.48
C ALA A 344 34.59 35.77 17.87
N GLY A 345 34.34 34.96 18.90
CA GLY A 345 34.80 35.20 20.28
C GLY A 345 36.33 35.24 20.39
N VAL A 346 36.99 34.22 19.84
CA VAL A 346 38.46 34.15 19.83
C VAL A 346 39.09 35.31 19.04
N ALA A 347 38.50 35.69 17.90
CA ALA A 347 38.98 36.83 17.11
C ALA A 347 38.91 38.13 17.90
N HIS A 348 37.86 38.36 18.69
CA HIS A 348 37.72 39.54 19.52
C HIS A 348 38.78 39.56 20.66
N GLU A 349 38.99 38.42 21.31
CA GLU A 349 39.95 38.27 22.40
C GLU A 349 41.41 38.39 21.93
N ILE A 350 41.75 37.94 20.71
CA ILE A 350 43.09 38.10 20.13
C ILE A 350 43.32 39.53 19.63
N ASN A 351 42.31 40.19 19.05
CA ASN A 351 42.44 41.56 18.58
C ASN A 351 42.81 42.53 19.70
N ASN A 352 42.30 42.32 20.91
CA ASN A 352 42.57 43.21 22.03
C ASN A 352 44.07 43.32 22.34
N PRO A 353 44.81 42.24 22.69
CA PRO A 353 46.25 42.34 22.98
C PRO A 353 47.07 42.77 21.74
N VAL A 354 46.67 42.33 20.54
CA VAL A 354 47.39 42.70 19.29
C VAL A 354 47.30 44.19 19.02
N ASN A 355 46.14 44.83 19.22
CA ASN A 355 45.97 46.27 19.06
C ASN A 355 46.81 47.06 20.09
N PHE A 356 46.92 46.57 21.35
CA PHE A 356 47.79 47.16 22.36
C PHE A 356 49.29 47.07 21.97
N ILE A 357 49.71 45.89 21.48
CA ILE A 357 51.12 45.71 21.04
C ILE A 357 51.39 46.61 19.84
N HIS A 358 50.51 46.61 18.81
CA HIS A 358 50.69 47.41 17.60
C HIS A 358 50.74 48.92 17.90
N GLY A 359 49.83 49.43 18.75
CA GLY A 359 49.79 50.80 19.17
C GLY A 359 51.09 51.23 19.92
N ASN A 360 51.55 50.42 20.87
CA ASN A 360 52.74 50.67 21.63
C ASN A 360 54.01 50.61 20.77
N LEU A 361 54.12 49.74 19.79
CA LEU A 361 55.26 49.66 18.86
C LEU A 361 55.46 50.95 18.09
N GLN A 362 54.42 51.67 17.71
CA GLN A 362 54.50 52.94 17.03
C GLN A 362 55.14 54.00 17.93
N TYR A 363 54.80 54.06 19.22
CA TYR A 363 55.37 54.97 20.17
C TYR A 363 56.85 54.64 20.49
N ILE A 364 57.13 53.34 20.69
CA ILE A 364 58.48 52.88 20.99
C ILE A 364 59.43 53.16 19.81
N ASP A 365 58.97 52.89 18.56
CA ASP A 365 59.77 53.25 17.36
C ASP A 365 60.06 54.74 17.29
N GLY A 366 59.09 55.62 17.61
CA GLY A 366 59.27 57.05 17.72
C GLY A 366 60.33 57.43 18.76
N TYR A 367 60.15 56.97 20.01
CA TYR A 367 61.09 57.27 21.10
C TYR A 367 62.50 56.77 20.81
N THR A 368 62.61 55.60 20.16
CA THR A 368 63.92 55.04 19.81
C THR A 368 64.63 55.90 18.75
N ARG A 369 63.90 56.36 17.73
CA ARG A 369 64.46 57.27 16.71
C ARG A 369 64.93 58.60 17.34
N ASP A 370 64.09 59.12 18.24
CA ASP A 370 64.44 60.36 18.93
C ASP A 370 65.74 60.20 19.78
N LEU A 371 65.85 59.08 20.51
CA LEU A 371 67.05 58.76 21.29
C LEU A 371 68.30 58.55 20.42
N ILE A 372 68.16 57.79 19.30
CA ILE A 372 69.26 57.58 18.34
C ILE A 372 69.65 58.90 17.70
N SER A 373 68.67 59.75 17.33
CA SER A 373 68.97 61.11 16.80
C SER A 373 69.68 61.96 17.81
N PHE A 374 69.25 61.93 19.07
CA PHE A 374 69.95 62.68 20.16
C PHE A 374 71.36 62.15 20.41
N LEU A 375 71.53 60.79 20.37
CA LEU A 375 72.86 60.20 20.52
C LEU A 375 73.80 60.59 19.36
N ALA A 376 73.27 60.57 18.11
CA ALA A 376 74.05 61.03 16.94
C ALA A 376 74.45 62.53 17.04
N LEU A 377 73.54 63.36 17.58
CA LEU A 377 73.86 64.78 17.86
C LEU A 377 74.91 64.88 18.91
N TYR A 378 74.86 64.08 19.98
CA TYR A 378 75.88 64.03 21.03
C TYR A 378 77.23 63.59 20.46
N GLU A 379 77.31 62.50 19.69
CA GLU A 379 78.54 62.03 19.03
C GLU A 379 79.13 63.08 18.09
N LYS A 380 78.31 63.81 17.37
CA LYS A 380 78.74 64.89 16.47
C LYS A 380 79.38 66.09 17.23
N HIS A 381 78.86 66.48 18.39
CA HIS A 381 79.28 67.63 19.14
C HIS A 381 80.29 67.29 20.23
N TYR A 382 80.46 65.98 20.57
CA TYR A 382 81.43 65.53 21.56
C TYR A 382 82.31 64.39 20.99
N PRO A 383 83.18 64.71 19.98
CA PRO A 383 83.96 63.71 19.23
C PRO A 383 85.06 63.02 20.05
N ASN A 384 85.48 63.56 21.19
CA ASN A 384 86.46 62.97 22.09
C ASN A 384 85.85 62.81 23.49
N PRO A 385 85.03 61.81 23.70
CA PRO A 385 84.38 61.56 24.97
C PRO A 385 85.34 61.03 26.03
N ASN A 386 84.96 61.12 27.31
CA ASN A 386 85.74 60.57 28.42
C ASN A 386 85.97 59.04 28.13
N PRO A 387 87.23 58.55 28.48
CA PRO A 387 87.60 57.14 28.31
C PRO A 387 86.51 56.12 28.83
N GLU A 388 85.89 56.43 29.94
CA GLU A 388 84.78 55.62 30.50
C GLU A 388 83.55 55.54 29.58
N ILE A 389 83.23 56.61 28.84
CA ILE A 389 82.12 56.62 27.86
C ILE A 389 82.53 55.83 26.61
N LEU A 390 83.82 55.96 26.20
CA LEU A 390 84.31 55.24 25.02
C LEU A 390 84.33 53.73 25.27
N GLU A 391 84.86 53.27 26.37
CA GLU A 391 84.88 51.88 26.79
C GLU A 391 83.49 51.33 26.91
N ARG A 392 82.56 52.07 27.49
CA ARG A 392 81.16 51.60 27.63
C ARG A 392 80.40 51.57 26.30
N SER A 393 80.70 52.44 25.35
CA SER A 393 80.15 52.48 24.02
C SER A 393 80.62 51.28 23.17
N GLU A 394 81.92 50.93 23.31
CA GLU A 394 82.50 49.73 22.68
C GLU A 394 81.92 48.43 23.30
N ASP A 395 81.87 48.36 24.64
CA ASP A 395 81.29 47.22 25.35
C ASP A 395 79.82 46.94 24.94
N LEU A 396 79.06 47.98 24.74
CA LEU A 396 77.66 47.88 24.36
C LEU A 396 77.42 47.67 22.84
N ASP A 397 78.44 47.85 22.03
CA ASP A 397 78.35 47.92 20.57
C ASP A 397 77.18 48.82 20.12
N ILE A 398 77.26 50.08 20.48
CA ILE A 398 76.20 51.07 20.27
C ILE A 398 75.81 51.17 18.79
N ASP A 399 76.72 51.04 17.85
CA ASP A 399 76.44 51.11 16.43
C ASP A 399 75.64 49.89 15.94
N PHE A 400 75.95 48.74 16.49
CA PHE A 400 75.12 47.55 16.24
C PHE A 400 73.72 47.75 16.81
N ILE A 401 73.56 48.20 18.05
CA ILE A 401 72.27 48.45 18.70
C ILE A 401 71.43 49.43 17.89
N LYS A 402 71.97 50.54 17.39
CA LYS A 402 71.29 51.54 16.56
C LYS A 402 70.65 50.89 15.33
N VAL A 403 71.33 49.98 14.65
CA VAL A 403 70.88 49.30 13.44
C VAL A 403 69.91 48.16 13.77
N ASP A 404 70.20 47.39 14.81
CA ASP A 404 69.41 46.20 15.17
C ASP A 404 68.05 46.55 15.78
N LEU A 405 67.97 47.63 16.61
CA LEU A 405 66.68 48.11 17.14
C LEU A 405 65.68 48.43 16.03
N ALA A 406 66.10 49.12 14.97
CA ALA A 406 65.25 49.47 13.85
C ALA A 406 64.75 48.22 13.14
N LYS A 407 65.62 47.21 12.94
CA LYS A 407 65.22 45.91 12.33
C LYS A 407 64.30 45.15 13.22
N THR A 408 64.51 45.09 14.53
CA THR A 408 63.68 44.39 15.50
C THR A 408 62.27 44.98 15.55
N PHE A 409 62.12 46.32 15.60
CA PHE A 409 60.80 46.95 15.56
C PHE A 409 60.10 46.75 14.24
N ALA A 410 60.81 46.82 13.11
CA ALA A 410 60.23 46.49 11.81
C ALA A 410 59.69 45.04 11.77
N SER A 411 60.44 44.07 12.33
CA SER A 411 60.04 42.68 12.44
C SER A 411 58.82 42.49 13.34
N MET A 412 58.76 43.14 14.51
CA MET A 412 57.64 43.12 15.43
C MET A 412 56.37 43.72 14.80
N LYS A 413 56.49 44.81 14.05
CA LYS A 413 55.40 45.45 13.32
C LYS A 413 54.81 44.49 12.26
N VAL A 414 55.67 43.91 11.45
CA VAL A 414 55.24 42.89 10.45
C VAL A 414 54.53 41.70 11.12
N GLY A 415 55.05 41.28 12.30
CA GLY A 415 54.39 40.19 13.07
C GLY A 415 52.98 40.55 13.55
N THR A 416 52.84 41.78 14.13
CA THR A 416 51.50 42.23 14.61
C THR A 416 50.53 42.52 13.48
N ASP A 417 50.97 43.12 12.37
CA ASP A 417 50.13 43.31 11.17
C ASP A 417 49.65 41.99 10.60
N ARG A 418 50.54 40.99 10.63
CA ARG A 418 50.15 39.60 10.19
C ARG A 418 49.12 38.99 11.09
N ILE A 419 49.23 39.07 12.43
CA ILE A 419 48.23 38.55 13.36
C ILE A 419 46.88 39.24 13.12
N ARG A 420 46.90 40.58 12.95
CA ARG A 420 45.71 41.38 12.67
C ARG A 420 45.02 40.95 11.38
N ALA A 421 45.78 40.70 10.31
CA ALA A 421 45.25 40.18 9.04
C ALA A 421 44.59 38.81 9.21
N ILE A 422 45.22 37.89 9.98
CA ILE A 422 44.65 36.56 10.28
C ILE A 422 43.31 36.69 11.02
N VAL A 423 43.28 37.55 12.05
CA VAL A 423 42.08 37.74 12.88
C VAL A 423 40.93 38.38 12.07
N LEU A 424 41.25 39.35 11.19
CA LEU A 424 40.26 39.91 10.27
C LEU A 424 39.68 38.85 9.32
N SER A 425 40.54 38.01 8.74
CA SER A 425 40.11 36.93 7.86
C SER A 425 39.23 35.89 8.59
N LEU A 426 39.59 35.54 9.83
CA LEU A 426 38.80 34.69 10.70
C LEU A 426 37.44 35.31 11.03
N ARG A 427 37.38 36.62 11.29
CA ARG A 427 36.13 37.35 11.55
C ARG A 427 35.25 37.40 10.31
N ASN A 428 35.80 37.68 9.14
CA ASN A 428 35.06 37.71 7.87
C ASN A 428 34.52 36.31 7.51
N PHE A 429 35.26 35.26 7.83
CA PHE A 429 34.79 33.89 7.69
C PHE A 429 33.71 33.52 8.71
N SER A 430 33.83 33.99 9.98
CA SER A 430 32.86 33.71 11.06
C SER A 430 31.53 34.44 10.90
N ARG A 431 31.45 35.50 10.11
CA ARG A 431 30.19 36.16 9.70
C ARG A 431 29.33 35.32 8.77
N MET A 432 29.53 33.99 8.75
CA MET A 432 28.75 33.04 8.01
C MET A 432 27.27 33.01 8.44
N ASP A 433 26.94 33.50 9.65
CA ASP A 433 25.57 33.56 10.18
C ASP A 433 24.82 34.85 9.77
N GLU A 434 25.46 35.81 9.11
CA GLU A 434 24.75 36.95 8.52
C GLU A 434 23.95 36.40 7.31
N ALA A 435 22.66 36.16 7.53
CA ALA A 435 21.69 35.73 6.52
C ALA A 435 21.40 36.83 5.47
N ASP A 436 22.20 37.87 5.43
CA ASP A 436 21.96 39.02 4.59
C ASP A 436 22.55 38.84 3.19
N TRP A 437 21.68 38.94 2.20
CA TRP A 437 22.03 39.09 0.80
C TRP A 437 22.63 40.50 0.58
N LYS A 438 23.89 40.56 0.16
CA LYS A 438 24.61 41.81 0.00
C LYS A 438 25.64 41.78 -1.13
N ALA A 439 25.95 42.94 -1.67
CA ALA A 439 27.01 43.11 -2.66
C ALA A 439 28.38 42.98 -1.98
N VAL A 440 29.20 42.01 -2.42
CA VAL A 440 30.53 41.70 -1.84
C VAL A 440 31.59 41.56 -2.92
N ASP A 441 32.84 41.75 -2.51
CA ASP A 441 34.00 41.40 -3.31
C ASP A 441 34.32 39.91 -3.16
N ILE A 442 34.22 39.18 -4.27
CA ILE A 442 34.47 37.73 -4.32
C ILE A 442 35.91 37.39 -4.01
N HIS A 443 36.87 38.23 -4.44
CA HIS A 443 38.29 38.03 -4.19
C HIS A 443 38.59 38.09 -2.69
N GLU A 444 37.94 38.99 -1.94
CA GLU A 444 38.11 39.07 -0.47
C GLU A 444 37.67 37.75 0.19
N GLY A 445 36.59 37.13 -0.27
CA GLY A 445 36.12 35.82 0.21
C GLY A 445 37.11 34.68 -0.05
N ILE A 446 37.67 34.64 -1.26
CA ILE A 446 38.68 33.66 -1.66
C ILE A 446 39.97 33.84 -0.83
N GLU A 447 40.49 35.06 -0.73
CA GLU A 447 41.70 35.35 0.03
C GLU A 447 41.52 35.08 1.52
N SER A 448 40.38 35.39 2.09
CA SER A 448 40.04 35.04 3.49
C SER A 448 40.08 33.54 3.72
N THR A 449 39.53 32.74 2.77
CA THR A 449 39.56 31.28 2.85
C THR A 449 40.98 30.71 2.71
N LEU A 450 41.78 31.25 1.80
CA LEU A 450 43.20 30.90 1.65
C LEU A 450 44.01 31.23 2.91
N MET A 451 43.72 32.35 3.57
CA MET A 451 44.37 32.75 4.81
C MET A 451 44.13 31.76 5.94
N ILE A 452 42.92 31.26 6.05
CA ILE A 452 42.57 30.20 7.02
C ILE A 452 43.31 28.90 6.72
N LEU A 453 43.40 28.52 5.46
CA LEU A 453 44.05 27.29 5.00
C LEU A 453 45.58 27.42 4.90
N ARG A 454 46.16 28.62 5.17
CA ARG A 454 47.59 28.92 5.02
C ARG A 454 48.51 27.92 5.72
N HIS A 455 48.10 27.43 6.91
CA HIS A 455 48.87 26.42 7.63
C HIS A 455 48.98 25.12 6.81
N ARG A 456 47.91 24.74 6.10
CA ARG A 456 47.89 23.56 5.22
C ARG A 456 48.58 23.81 3.86
N LEU A 457 48.75 25.04 3.42
CA LEU A 457 49.38 25.38 2.15
C LEU A 457 50.90 25.44 2.26
N LYS A 458 51.46 25.86 3.43
CA LYS A 458 52.89 25.92 3.65
C LYS A 458 53.60 24.58 3.61
N ALA A 459 54.92 24.61 3.34
CA ALA A 459 55.75 23.44 3.46
C ALA A 459 55.67 22.84 4.86
N GLN A 460 55.54 21.51 4.92
CA GLN A 460 55.56 20.72 6.14
C GLN A 460 56.78 19.77 6.11
N HIS A 461 57.04 19.05 7.21
CA HIS A 461 58.21 18.18 7.31
C HIS A 461 58.26 17.10 6.23
N ASP A 462 57.08 16.69 5.72
CA ASP A 462 56.87 15.57 4.80
C ASP A 462 56.42 16.00 3.39
N ARG A 463 56.23 17.35 3.14
CA ARG A 463 55.79 17.82 1.83
C ARG A 463 56.20 19.26 1.52
N PRO A 464 56.42 19.61 0.22
CA PRO A 464 56.68 20.98 -0.22
C PRO A 464 55.45 21.90 -0.03
N GLU A 465 55.67 23.19 -0.17
CA GLU A 465 54.64 24.22 -0.19
C GLU A 465 53.73 24.02 -1.44
N ILE A 466 52.42 24.14 -1.25
CA ILE A 466 51.44 24.17 -2.35
C ILE A 466 51.40 25.57 -2.93
N ALA A 467 51.80 25.71 -4.18
CA ALA A 467 51.79 27.00 -4.88
C ALA A 467 50.36 27.47 -5.18
N ILE A 468 50.04 28.71 -4.90
CA ILE A 468 48.75 29.32 -5.26
C ILE A 468 48.97 30.29 -6.41
N VAL A 469 48.45 29.97 -7.57
CA VAL A 469 48.47 30.84 -8.76
C VAL A 469 47.16 31.61 -8.81
N ARG A 470 47.24 32.92 -8.88
CA ARG A 470 46.10 33.85 -8.96
C ARG A 470 46.02 34.43 -10.36
N ASP A 471 44.95 34.08 -11.06
CA ASP A 471 44.62 34.63 -12.38
C ASP A 471 43.25 35.33 -12.25
N PHE A 472 43.27 36.43 -11.51
CA PHE A 472 42.06 37.17 -11.16
C PHE A 472 41.77 38.23 -12.23
N GLY A 473 40.58 38.11 -12.85
CA GLY A 473 40.00 39.15 -13.71
C GLY A 473 39.37 40.27 -12.87
N GLU A 474 39.05 41.39 -13.50
CA GLU A 474 38.30 42.47 -12.85
C GLU A 474 36.85 42.03 -12.63
N LEU A 475 36.45 41.88 -11.35
CA LEU A 475 35.07 41.54 -10.98
C LEU A 475 34.35 42.77 -10.39
N PRO A 476 33.06 42.98 -10.71
CA PRO A 476 32.22 43.90 -9.97
C PRO A 476 31.87 43.30 -8.60
N LEU A 477 31.30 44.11 -7.72
CA LEU A 477 30.65 43.60 -6.52
C LEU A 477 29.49 42.68 -6.94
N VAL A 478 29.39 41.50 -6.31
CA VAL A 478 28.41 40.48 -6.59
C VAL A 478 27.44 40.35 -5.42
N GLU A 479 26.14 40.40 -5.72
CA GLU A 479 25.12 40.21 -4.71
C GLU A 479 24.99 38.71 -4.39
N CYS A 480 25.31 38.33 -3.15
CA CYS A 480 25.30 36.94 -2.73
C CYS A 480 25.26 36.78 -1.20
N TYR A 481 25.07 35.57 -0.73
CA TYR A 481 25.29 35.16 0.67
C TYR A 481 26.79 34.89 0.88
N ALA A 482 27.54 35.90 1.29
CA ALA A 482 29.00 35.85 1.41
C ALA A 482 29.51 34.66 2.24
N GLY A 483 28.85 34.35 3.37
CA GLY A 483 29.22 33.24 4.25
C GLY A 483 29.02 31.88 3.58
N GLN A 484 27.90 31.68 2.86
CA GLN A 484 27.62 30.44 2.14
C GLN A 484 28.60 30.22 0.98
N LEU A 485 28.94 31.28 0.27
CA LEU A 485 29.93 31.23 -0.81
C LEU A 485 31.32 30.90 -0.28
N ASN A 486 31.75 31.48 0.84
CA ASN A 486 33.00 31.15 1.53
C ASN A 486 33.03 29.67 1.97
N GLN A 487 31.87 29.09 2.36
CA GLN A 487 31.76 27.67 2.66
C GLN A 487 32.01 26.81 1.41
N VAL A 488 31.52 27.22 0.25
CA VAL A 488 31.79 26.54 -1.02
C VAL A 488 33.27 26.57 -1.35
N PHE A 489 33.93 27.75 -1.22
CA PHE A 489 35.37 27.87 -1.43
C PHE A 489 36.17 26.98 -0.48
N MET A 490 35.80 26.97 0.82
CA MET A 490 36.44 26.14 1.82
C MET A 490 36.33 24.63 1.45
N ASN A 491 35.15 24.17 1.08
CA ASN A 491 34.94 22.76 0.72
C ASN A 491 35.78 22.35 -0.49
N ILE A 492 35.83 23.17 -1.53
CA ILE A 492 36.63 22.90 -2.74
C ILE A 492 38.11 22.94 -2.44
N LEU A 493 38.62 24.02 -1.78
CA LEU A 493 40.03 24.17 -1.47
C LEU A 493 40.57 23.09 -0.54
N VAL A 494 39.78 22.66 0.46
CA VAL A 494 40.16 21.54 1.32
C VAL A 494 40.24 20.24 0.51
N ASN A 495 39.31 20.00 -0.41
CA ASN A 495 39.37 18.82 -1.27
C ASN A 495 40.58 18.85 -2.23
N SER A 496 40.91 20.02 -2.80
CA SER A 496 42.10 20.22 -3.63
C SER A 496 43.38 19.95 -2.85
N ILE A 497 43.51 20.47 -1.61
CA ILE A 497 44.67 20.22 -0.75
C ILE A 497 44.77 18.71 -0.43
N ASP A 498 43.67 18.04 -0.06
CA ASP A 498 43.65 16.61 0.23
C ASP A 498 44.06 15.76 -1.00
N ALA A 499 43.66 16.15 -2.22
CA ALA A 499 44.06 15.52 -3.45
C ALA A 499 45.56 15.64 -3.73
N LEU A 500 46.11 16.84 -3.51
CA LEU A 500 47.55 17.12 -3.64
C LEU A 500 48.37 16.36 -2.59
N GLU A 501 47.93 16.32 -1.34
CA GLU A 501 48.58 15.53 -0.27
C GLU A 501 48.58 14.04 -0.60
N THR A 502 47.51 13.55 -1.19
CA THR A 502 47.38 12.12 -1.62
C THR A 502 48.34 11.81 -2.79
N GLU A 503 48.46 12.73 -3.75
CA GLU A 503 49.38 12.57 -4.89
C GLU A 503 50.82 12.49 -4.43
N LEU A 504 51.25 13.41 -3.56
CA LEU A 504 52.58 13.45 -3.01
C LEU A 504 52.98 12.20 -2.20
N THR A 505 52.01 11.60 -1.51
CA THR A 505 52.23 10.32 -0.77
C THR A 505 52.36 9.13 -1.67
N LYS A 506 51.70 9.12 -2.83
CA LYS A 506 51.74 8.00 -3.80
C LYS A 506 53.00 8.06 -4.70
N HIS A 507 53.46 9.23 -5.04
CA HIS A 507 54.54 9.46 -6.00
C HIS A 507 55.65 10.31 -5.39
N SER A 508 56.44 9.76 -4.46
CA SER A 508 57.53 10.41 -3.74
C SER A 508 58.63 11.04 -4.63
N ASN A 509 58.62 10.79 -5.94
CA ASN A 509 59.61 11.28 -6.91
C ASN A 509 59.01 12.13 -8.05
N ALA A 510 57.79 12.71 -7.86
CA ALA A 510 57.19 13.52 -8.90
C ALA A 510 57.89 14.89 -9.04
N GLU A 511 58.38 15.19 -10.24
CA GLU A 511 58.93 16.53 -10.61
C GLU A 511 57.85 17.64 -10.63
N LYS A 512 56.55 17.29 -10.35
CA LYS A 512 55.45 18.24 -10.35
C LYS A 512 55.35 19.01 -9.04
N THR A 513 55.51 20.34 -9.10
CA THR A 513 55.19 21.22 -7.98
C THR A 513 53.70 21.23 -7.70
N PRO A 514 53.23 20.89 -6.47
CA PRO A 514 51.82 20.91 -6.14
C PRO A 514 51.28 22.33 -6.24
N GLN A 515 50.19 22.53 -6.99
CA GLN A 515 49.66 23.84 -7.34
C GLN A 515 48.15 23.87 -7.33
N ILE A 516 47.58 24.97 -6.83
CA ILE A 516 46.17 25.32 -7.00
C ILE A 516 46.11 26.62 -7.79
N THR A 517 45.36 26.64 -8.88
CA THR A 517 45.12 27.80 -9.72
C THR A 517 43.70 28.33 -9.50
N LEU A 518 43.62 29.61 -9.21
CA LEU A 518 42.37 30.34 -8.99
C LEU A 518 42.20 31.35 -10.13
N ARG A 519 41.16 31.18 -10.91
CA ARG A 519 40.81 32.07 -12.02
C ARG A 519 39.44 32.66 -11.80
N THR A 520 39.31 33.97 -12.09
CA THR A 520 38.01 34.64 -12.09
C THR A 520 37.80 35.39 -13.40
N GLU A 521 36.56 35.39 -13.87
CA GLU A 521 36.17 36.03 -15.13
C GLU A 521 34.80 36.68 -14.99
N THR A 522 34.66 37.87 -15.58
CA THR A 522 33.35 38.55 -15.67
C THR A 522 32.68 38.24 -16.97
N ARG A 523 31.42 37.81 -16.91
CA ARG A 523 30.49 37.69 -18.04
C ARG A 523 29.43 38.81 -17.98
N PRO A 524 28.62 39.00 -19.04
CA PRO A 524 27.61 40.08 -19.03
C PRO A 524 26.70 40.06 -17.80
N GLU A 525 26.11 38.91 -17.45
CA GLU A 525 25.14 38.76 -16.36
C GLU A 525 25.65 37.94 -15.16
N SER A 526 26.83 37.29 -15.29
CA SER A 526 27.38 36.40 -14.26
C SER A 526 28.85 36.64 -14.02
N VAL A 527 29.38 36.01 -12.99
CA VAL A 527 30.82 35.88 -12.74
C VAL A 527 31.17 34.40 -12.71
N ILE A 528 32.35 34.07 -13.21
CA ILE A 528 32.90 32.72 -13.20
C ILE A 528 34.07 32.69 -12.23
N ILE A 529 34.10 31.66 -11.39
CA ILE A 529 35.17 31.37 -10.44
C ILE A 529 35.63 29.93 -10.72
N SER A 530 36.89 29.77 -11.12
CA SER A 530 37.49 28.44 -11.33
C SER A 530 38.54 28.18 -10.26
N ILE A 531 38.50 26.98 -9.68
CA ILE A 531 39.46 26.47 -8.69
C ILE A 531 39.98 25.14 -9.26
N ALA A 532 41.24 25.12 -9.71
CA ALA A 532 41.89 23.98 -10.31
C ALA A 532 43.09 23.52 -9.50
N ASP A 533 43.22 22.24 -9.27
CA ASP A 533 44.38 21.57 -8.69
C ASP A 533 45.03 20.62 -9.69
N ASN A 534 46.34 20.39 -9.54
CA ASN A 534 47.11 19.42 -10.32
C ASN A 534 47.35 18.11 -9.55
N GLY A 535 46.39 17.72 -8.69
CA GLY A 535 46.45 16.52 -7.85
C GLY A 535 46.07 15.23 -8.60
N THR A 536 45.62 14.21 -7.84
CA THR A 536 45.31 12.89 -8.37
C THR A 536 44.19 12.85 -9.42
N GLY A 537 43.38 13.89 -9.50
CA GLY A 537 42.14 13.83 -10.28
C GLY A 537 41.13 12.81 -9.73
N ILE A 538 40.01 12.69 -10.41
CA ILE A 538 38.94 11.77 -10.06
C ILE A 538 38.44 11.02 -11.30
N SER A 539 38.13 9.73 -11.14
CA SER A 539 37.60 8.88 -12.20
C SER A 539 36.18 9.31 -12.62
N THR A 540 35.79 8.96 -13.84
CA THR A 540 34.44 9.26 -14.37
C THR A 540 33.33 8.72 -13.47
N ALA A 541 33.53 7.56 -12.83
CA ALA A 541 32.57 6.96 -11.92
C ALA A 541 32.37 7.81 -10.65
N VAL A 542 33.44 8.39 -10.11
CA VAL A 542 33.42 9.30 -8.95
C VAL A 542 32.83 10.65 -9.36
N LYS A 543 33.24 11.21 -10.50
CA LYS A 543 32.77 12.49 -11.04
C LYS A 543 31.23 12.53 -11.16
N ASN A 544 30.60 11.45 -11.62
CA ASN A 544 29.14 11.38 -11.76
C ASN A 544 28.39 11.37 -10.42
N ARG A 545 29.09 11.12 -9.32
CA ARG A 545 28.51 10.99 -7.98
C ARG A 545 29.05 11.99 -6.96
N ILE A 546 29.96 12.87 -7.38
CA ILE A 546 30.66 13.76 -6.44
C ILE A 546 29.71 14.72 -5.70
N PHE A 547 28.56 15.03 -6.28
CA PHE A 547 27.52 15.86 -5.68
C PHE A 547 26.42 15.03 -4.99
N ASP A 548 26.52 13.70 -4.99
CA ASP A 548 25.56 12.86 -4.26
C ASP A 548 25.78 13.01 -2.75
N PRO A 549 24.71 13.21 -1.96
CA PRO A 549 24.83 13.25 -0.51
C PRO A 549 25.42 11.96 0.05
N PHE A 550 26.32 12.10 1.05
CA PHE A 550 27.04 11.00 1.72
C PHE A 550 28.04 10.25 0.84
N PHE A 551 28.25 10.64 -0.40
CA PHE A 551 29.25 10.03 -1.24
C PHE A 551 30.65 10.57 -0.87
N THR A 552 31.58 9.67 -0.57
CA THR A 552 32.97 10.00 -0.28
C THR A 552 33.90 8.86 -0.67
N THR A 553 35.07 9.20 -1.17
CA THR A 553 36.19 8.26 -1.41
C THR A 553 37.16 8.21 -0.24
N LYS A 554 37.00 9.05 0.79
CA LYS A 554 37.85 9.13 1.98
C LYS A 554 37.47 7.99 2.97
N PRO A 555 38.47 7.52 3.78
CA PRO A 555 38.18 6.50 4.80
C PRO A 555 37.11 6.94 5.80
N VAL A 556 36.42 5.96 6.39
CA VAL A 556 35.38 6.19 7.41
C VAL A 556 35.92 7.07 8.54
N GLY A 557 35.18 8.14 8.83
CA GLY A 557 35.56 9.14 9.86
C GLY A 557 36.40 10.31 9.35
N LYS A 558 37.00 10.28 8.14
CA LYS A 558 37.76 11.38 7.54
C LYS A 558 36.98 12.20 6.50
N GLY A 559 35.87 11.67 5.98
CA GLY A 559 35.04 12.37 5.03
C GLY A 559 33.55 12.19 5.38
N THR A 560 32.78 13.28 5.43
CA THR A 560 31.32 13.25 5.68
C THR A 560 30.53 12.96 4.42
N GLY A 561 31.13 13.10 3.23
CA GLY A 561 30.45 13.00 1.94
C GLY A 561 29.38 14.07 1.69
N MET A 562 29.28 15.09 2.55
CA MET A 562 28.27 16.15 2.46
C MET A 562 28.80 17.46 1.86
N GLY A 563 30.10 17.72 1.92
CA GLY A 563 30.68 19.02 1.54
C GLY A 563 30.36 19.42 0.11
N MET A 564 30.54 18.53 -0.86
CA MET A 564 30.26 18.81 -2.28
C MET A 564 28.76 18.86 -2.59
N ALA A 565 27.95 18.01 -1.97
CA ALA A 565 26.50 18.06 -2.10
C ALA A 565 25.92 19.38 -1.59
N ILE A 566 26.41 19.87 -0.45
CA ILE A 566 26.03 21.18 0.09
C ILE A 566 26.55 22.32 -0.82
N SER A 567 27.77 22.23 -1.33
CA SER A 567 28.30 23.23 -2.27
C SER A 567 27.42 23.31 -3.54
N TYR A 568 26.98 22.18 -4.06
CA TYR A 568 26.05 22.12 -5.18
C TYR A 568 24.73 22.81 -4.83
N GLN A 569 24.14 22.46 -3.69
CA GLN A 569 22.87 23.03 -3.23
C GLN A 569 22.98 24.55 -2.98
N LEU A 570 24.04 25.02 -2.34
CA LEU A 570 24.25 26.43 -2.10
C LEU A 570 24.37 27.24 -3.39
N ILE A 571 25.09 26.73 -4.37
CA ILE A 571 25.23 27.42 -5.66
C ILE A 571 23.93 27.35 -6.48
N THR A 572 23.31 26.18 -6.60
CA THR A 572 22.15 26.02 -7.50
C THR A 572 20.84 26.52 -6.90
N GLU A 573 20.56 26.21 -5.62
CA GLU A 573 19.28 26.56 -4.99
C GLU A 573 19.27 27.93 -4.33
N ARG A 574 20.43 28.36 -3.73
CA ARG A 574 20.51 29.62 -3.01
C ARG A 574 21.02 30.79 -3.84
N HIS A 575 21.99 30.55 -4.74
CA HIS A 575 22.57 31.58 -5.58
C HIS A 575 22.08 31.53 -7.03
N HIS A 576 21.20 30.56 -7.38
CA HIS A 576 20.68 30.35 -8.74
C HIS A 576 21.80 30.28 -9.79
N GLY A 577 22.95 29.77 -9.37
CA GLY A 577 24.14 29.60 -10.18
C GLY A 577 24.32 28.16 -10.68
N LYS A 578 25.50 27.88 -11.20
CA LYS A 578 25.91 26.58 -11.70
C LYS A 578 27.29 26.21 -11.12
N ILE A 579 27.48 24.95 -10.75
CA ILE A 579 28.76 24.37 -10.38
C ILE A 579 29.02 23.13 -11.21
N GLU A 580 30.18 23.09 -11.85
CA GLU A 580 30.63 21.98 -12.70
C GLU A 580 32.02 21.49 -12.23
N CYS A 581 32.28 20.21 -12.48
CA CYS A 581 33.56 19.57 -12.16
C CYS A 581 34.16 18.99 -13.43
N PHE A 582 35.36 19.42 -13.76
CA PHE A 582 36.18 18.88 -14.83
C PHE A 582 37.39 18.19 -14.19
N SER A 583 37.60 16.90 -14.53
CA SER A 583 38.70 16.15 -13.93
C SER A 583 39.05 14.96 -14.80
N ASP A 584 40.34 14.73 -14.91
CA ASP A 584 40.95 13.55 -15.49
C ASP A 584 41.92 12.92 -14.50
N GLU A 585 41.85 11.60 -14.36
CA GLU A 585 42.67 10.83 -13.41
C GLU A 585 44.16 10.98 -13.70
N GLY A 586 44.97 11.37 -12.72
CA GLY A 586 46.41 11.69 -12.84
C GLY A 586 46.76 13.07 -13.41
N VAL A 587 45.77 13.89 -13.79
CA VAL A 587 45.99 15.23 -14.33
C VAL A 587 45.64 16.28 -13.29
N GLY A 588 44.47 16.19 -12.67
CA GLY A 588 43.97 17.13 -11.65
C GLY A 588 42.45 17.32 -11.72
N THR A 589 41.96 18.26 -10.91
CA THR A 589 40.52 18.56 -10.84
C THR A 589 40.30 20.06 -10.94
N GLU A 590 39.31 20.50 -11.73
CA GLU A 590 38.85 21.87 -11.83
C GLU A 590 37.38 21.96 -11.48
N PHE A 591 37.02 22.81 -10.52
CA PHE A 591 35.67 23.21 -10.22
C PHE A 591 35.39 24.58 -10.80
N VAL A 592 34.35 24.69 -11.61
CA VAL A 592 33.89 25.94 -12.20
C VAL A 592 32.54 26.31 -11.60
N ILE A 593 32.50 27.47 -10.98
CA ILE A 593 31.33 28.05 -10.34
C ILE A 593 30.90 29.26 -11.17
N GLU A 594 29.65 29.30 -11.56
CA GLU A 594 29.03 30.45 -12.20
C GLU A 594 27.90 30.96 -11.32
N ILE A 595 27.94 32.25 -10.92
CA ILE A 595 26.89 32.91 -10.15
C ILE A 595 26.43 34.18 -10.85
N PRO A 596 25.12 34.53 -10.81
CA PRO A 596 24.63 35.79 -11.34
C PRO A 596 25.21 36.99 -10.53
N LYS A 597 25.42 38.11 -11.20
CA LYS A 597 25.86 39.37 -10.53
C LYS A 597 24.79 39.93 -9.62
N ARG A 598 23.52 39.76 -9.99
CA ARG A 598 22.32 40.16 -9.25
C ARG A 598 21.25 39.10 -9.43
N LEU A 599 20.36 38.91 -8.44
CA LEU A 599 19.19 38.11 -8.62
C LEU A 599 18.18 38.83 -9.54
N SER A 600 17.50 38.08 -10.41
CA SER A 600 16.36 38.60 -11.13
C SER A 600 15.16 38.78 -10.18
N ASP A 601 14.29 39.74 -10.48
CA ASP A 601 13.08 40.04 -9.68
C ASP A 601 12.13 38.83 -9.53
N GLU A 602 12.16 37.87 -10.46
CA GLU A 602 11.43 36.60 -10.36
C GLU A 602 11.98 35.66 -9.28
N ALA A 603 13.30 35.62 -9.08
CA ALA A 603 13.94 34.78 -8.06
C ALA A 603 13.76 35.35 -6.63
N LEU A 604 13.52 36.67 -6.49
CA LEU A 604 13.17 37.30 -5.23
C LEU A 604 11.75 36.98 -4.77
N SER A 605 10.81 36.80 -5.68
CA SER A 605 9.40 36.48 -5.33
C SER A 605 9.22 35.06 -4.77
N ASP A 606 10.04 34.10 -5.19
CA ASP A 606 10.00 32.70 -4.70
C ASP A 606 10.66 32.50 -3.31
N GLN A 607 11.48 33.46 -2.86
CA GLN A 607 12.14 33.39 -1.54
C GLN A 607 11.35 34.06 -0.40
N PHE A 608 10.41 34.94 -0.70
CA PHE A 608 9.64 35.72 0.28
C PHE A 608 8.12 35.50 0.20
N GLY A 609 7.66 34.49 -0.61
CA GLY A 609 6.24 34.11 -0.78
C GLY A 609 5.74 33.00 0.15
#